data_59332be820df5dcaf5fd770328045eef
#
_entry.id   59332be820df5dcaf5fd770328045eef
#
_cell.length_a   1.000
_cell.length_b   1.000
_cell.length_c   1.000
_cell.angle_alpha   90.00
_cell.angle_beta   90.00
_cell.angle_gamma   90.00
#
_symmetry.space_group_name_H-M   'P 1'
#
loop_
_entity.id
_entity.type
_entity.pdbx_description
1 polymer ?
#
loop_
_entity_poly.entity_id
_entity_poly.type
_entity_poly.pdbx_seq_one_letter_code
_entity_poly.pdbx_strand_id
1 'polypeptide(L)'
;CKIGKSTTVDYVLELCEKLNPARIPGRLTLITRMGSSDVEEALRPLLRAVRDAGHPVVWACDPMHANTFTAPNGRKTRHFEDIVSEITGFVRAHRAEGTWPGGIHIELTGENVTECLGGGEGLSNDDLDTRYETVCDPRLNARQSLDLAFRVAELIRSKN
;
A
#
# COMPACT_ATOMS: atom_id res chain seq x y z
N CYS A 1 6.72 6.94 9.05
CA CYS A 1 6.90 7.97 8.03
C CYS A 1 6.43 7.43 6.68
N LYS A 2 5.66 8.23 5.89
CA LYS A 2 5.24 7.83 4.53
C LYS A 2 6.29 8.28 3.50
N ILE A 3 6.58 7.41 2.53
CA ILE A 3 7.50 7.66 1.41
C ILE A 3 6.81 7.29 0.09
N GLY A 4 7.15 7.98 -0.99
CA GLY A 4 6.56 7.80 -2.31
C GLY A 4 7.58 7.46 -3.38
N LYS A 5 7.13 7.27 -4.63
CA LYS A 5 7.97 6.87 -5.77
C LYS A 5 9.10 7.85 -6.11
N SER A 6 9.01 9.11 -5.69
CA SER A 6 10.06 10.11 -5.88
C SER A 6 11.12 10.12 -4.77
N THR A 7 10.99 9.24 -3.77
CA THR A 7 11.97 9.12 -2.68
C THR A 7 13.29 8.57 -3.22
N THR A 8 14.37 9.30 -3.01
CA THR A 8 15.72 8.85 -3.40
C THR A 8 16.37 7.99 -2.31
N VAL A 9 17.40 7.24 -2.70
CA VAL A 9 18.21 6.44 -1.76
C VAL A 9 18.85 7.34 -0.68
N ASP A 10 19.44 8.44 -1.07
CA ASP A 10 20.10 9.37 -0.11
C ASP A 10 19.07 9.89 0.90
N TYR A 11 17.88 10.27 0.43
CA TYR A 11 16.84 10.80 1.32
C TYR A 11 16.29 9.74 2.28
N VAL A 12 16.10 8.49 1.87
CA VAL A 12 15.62 7.44 2.78
C VAL A 12 16.65 7.10 3.84
N LEU A 13 17.94 7.10 3.51
CA LEU A 13 19.00 6.90 4.48
C LEU A 13 19.09 8.05 5.47
N GLU A 14 18.97 9.30 5.01
CA GLU A 14 18.90 10.47 5.89
C GLU A 14 17.70 10.40 6.84
N LEU A 15 16.53 9.98 6.37
CA LEU A 15 15.36 9.75 7.22
C LEU A 15 15.63 8.70 8.30
N CYS A 16 16.26 7.59 7.95
CA CYS A 16 16.59 6.53 8.90
C CYS A 16 17.55 7.05 9.99
N GLU A 17 18.58 7.77 9.62
CA GLU A 17 19.54 8.36 10.59
C GLU A 17 18.87 9.40 11.50
N LYS A 18 18.00 10.26 10.96
CA LYS A 18 17.32 11.29 11.75
C LYS A 18 16.24 10.73 12.69
N LEU A 19 15.46 9.76 12.21
CA LEU A 19 14.30 9.25 12.95
C LEU A 19 14.64 8.10 13.90
N ASN A 20 15.72 7.37 13.62
CA ASN A 20 16.19 6.27 14.45
C ASN A 20 17.73 6.19 14.53
N PRO A 21 18.41 7.25 15.03
CA PRO A 21 19.87 7.30 15.10
C PRO A 21 20.46 6.21 15.99
N ALA A 22 19.73 5.77 17.01
CA ALA A 22 20.14 4.70 17.90
C ALA A 22 19.88 3.28 17.35
N ARG A 23 19.34 3.17 16.13
CA ARG A 23 19.05 1.90 15.44
C ARG A 23 18.25 0.91 16.27
N ILE A 24 17.22 1.41 16.97
CA ILE A 24 16.36 0.60 17.82
C ILE A 24 15.37 -0.20 16.94
N PRO A 25 15.35 -1.53 16.97
CA PRO A 25 14.38 -2.32 16.21
C PRO A 25 12.93 -1.98 16.55
N GLY A 26 12.05 -1.91 15.54
CA GLY A 26 10.63 -1.59 15.70
C GLY A 26 10.29 -0.12 15.92
N ARG A 27 11.29 0.77 16.07
CA ARG A 27 11.05 2.20 16.32
C ARG A 27 10.62 2.97 15.06
N LEU A 28 11.15 2.61 13.89
CA LEU A 28 10.87 3.28 12.63
C LEU A 28 10.07 2.36 11.70
N THR A 29 8.91 2.85 11.28
CA THR A 29 8.14 2.25 10.18
C THR A 29 8.17 3.19 8.98
N LEU A 30 8.64 2.69 7.84
CA LEU A 30 8.50 3.36 6.55
C LEU A 30 7.29 2.79 5.82
N ILE A 31 6.34 3.66 5.50
CA ILE A 31 5.09 3.29 4.82
C ILE A 31 5.18 3.72 3.37
N THR A 32 5.26 2.77 2.46
CA THR A 32 5.39 3.03 1.03
C THR A 32 4.03 3.34 0.40
N ARG A 33 3.99 4.34 -0.48
CA ARG A 33 2.85 4.68 -1.34
C ARG A 33 3.38 5.02 -2.73
N MET A 34 3.56 3.99 -3.55
CA MET A 34 4.29 4.09 -4.82
C MET A 34 3.36 4.12 -6.04
N GLY A 35 2.18 3.49 -5.94
CA GLY A 35 1.26 3.22 -7.03
C GLY A 35 1.47 1.82 -7.63
N SER A 36 0.39 1.24 -8.13
CA SER A 36 0.35 -0.15 -8.63
C SER A 36 1.34 -0.43 -9.76
N SER A 37 1.62 0.57 -10.62
CA SER A 37 2.55 0.45 -11.75
C SER A 37 4.03 0.59 -11.38
N ASP A 38 4.35 1.31 -10.30
CA ASP A 38 5.71 1.77 -10.04
C ASP A 38 6.37 1.07 -8.85
N VAL A 39 5.58 0.41 -7.99
CA VAL A 39 6.03 -0.07 -6.67
C VAL A 39 7.24 -0.98 -6.74
N GLU A 40 7.25 -1.96 -7.63
CA GLU A 40 8.31 -2.97 -7.67
C GLU A 40 9.66 -2.37 -8.07
N GLU A 41 9.66 -1.48 -9.07
CA GLU A 41 10.87 -0.83 -9.55
C GLU A 41 11.37 0.25 -8.58
N ALA A 42 10.47 1.11 -8.08
CA ALA A 42 10.82 2.23 -7.22
C ALA A 42 11.26 1.79 -5.81
N LEU A 43 10.70 0.70 -5.29
CA LEU A 43 10.96 0.25 -3.92
C LEU A 43 12.27 -0.52 -3.76
N ARG A 44 12.67 -1.35 -4.72
CA ARG A 44 13.84 -2.24 -4.62
C ARG A 44 15.15 -1.51 -4.27
N PRO A 45 15.52 -0.38 -4.91
CA PRO A 45 16.75 0.34 -4.55
C PRO A 45 16.72 0.84 -3.10
N LEU A 46 15.55 1.27 -2.59
CA LEU A 46 15.40 1.75 -1.21
C LEU A 46 15.56 0.61 -0.20
N LEU A 47 14.93 -0.54 -0.46
CA LEU A 47 15.07 -1.75 0.39
C LEU A 47 16.52 -2.18 0.52
N ARG A 48 17.23 -2.25 -0.61
CA ARG A 48 18.64 -2.63 -0.66
C ARG A 48 19.50 -1.67 0.13
N ALA A 49 19.36 -0.38 -0.10
CA ALA A 49 20.17 0.65 0.57
C ALA A 49 19.95 0.65 2.10
N VAL A 50 18.70 0.58 2.56
CA VAL A 50 18.37 0.55 3.99
C VAL A 50 18.90 -0.72 4.67
N ARG A 51 18.76 -1.87 4.00
CA ARG A 51 19.31 -3.16 4.48
C ARG A 51 20.84 -3.12 4.57
N ASP A 52 21.52 -2.67 3.51
CA ASP A 52 22.98 -2.68 3.42
C ASP A 52 23.61 -1.66 4.39
N ALA A 53 22.90 -0.56 4.68
CA ALA A 53 23.27 0.39 5.74
C ALA A 53 22.95 -0.10 7.17
N GLY A 54 22.28 -1.26 7.33
CA GLY A 54 21.98 -1.86 8.62
C GLY A 54 20.94 -1.12 9.45
N HIS A 55 19.99 -0.41 8.80
CA HIS A 55 18.89 0.25 9.51
C HIS A 55 17.74 -0.75 9.80
N PRO A 56 17.34 -0.93 11.09
CA PRO A 56 16.24 -1.80 11.47
C PRO A 56 14.89 -1.10 11.24
N VAL A 57 14.40 -1.17 10.02
CA VAL A 57 13.13 -0.55 9.60
C VAL A 57 12.03 -1.59 9.48
N VAL A 58 10.84 -1.27 9.98
CA VAL A 58 9.60 -1.97 9.66
C VAL A 58 9.04 -1.36 8.36
N TRP A 59 8.75 -2.19 7.38
CA TRP A 59 8.17 -1.76 6.10
C TRP A 59 6.67 -2.06 6.06
N ALA A 60 5.87 -1.08 5.65
CA ALA A 60 4.45 -1.28 5.40
C ALA A 60 4.06 -0.69 4.04
N CYS A 61 3.09 -1.30 3.37
CA CYS A 61 2.53 -0.79 2.11
C CYS A 61 1.24 -0.01 2.38
N ASP A 62 1.15 1.20 1.87
CA ASP A 62 -0.10 1.96 1.74
C ASP A 62 -0.52 1.96 0.26
N PRO A 63 -1.33 1.00 -0.17
CA PRO A 63 -1.75 0.88 -1.56
C PRO A 63 -2.96 1.76 -1.88
N MET A 64 -3.39 2.60 -0.93
CA MET A 64 -4.60 3.41 -1.08
C MET A 64 -4.30 4.76 -1.74
N HIS A 65 -3.34 5.52 -1.17
CA HIS A 65 -3.20 6.94 -1.50
C HIS A 65 -2.54 7.24 -2.84
N ALA A 66 -1.73 6.32 -3.39
CA ALA A 66 -1.15 6.50 -4.73
C ALA A 66 -2.05 5.99 -5.88
N ASN A 67 -3.12 5.24 -5.54
CA ASN A 67 -4.08 4.69 -6.50
C ASN A 67 -5.43 5.42 -6.48
N THR A 68 -5.51 6.60 -5.85
CA THR A 68 -6.73 7.41 -5.83
C THR A 68 -6.84 8.23 -7.12
N PHE A 69 -8.01 8.22 -7.74
CA PHE A 69 -8.35 9.04 -8.90
C PHE A 69 -9.76 9.61 -8.78
N THR A 70 -10.13 10.51 -9.69
CA THR A 70 -11.46 11.08 -9.75
C THR A 70 -12.27 10.41 -10.86
N ALA A 71 -13.38 9.79 -10.50
CA ALA A 71 -14.32 9.18 -11.46
C ALA A 71 -15.06 10.24 -12.29
N PRO A 72 -15.70 9.85 -13.42
CA PRO A 72 -16.43 10.79 -14.29
C PRO A 72 -17.53 11.60 -13.58
N ASN A 73 -18.13 11.06 -12.52
CA ASN A 73 -19.14 11.75 -11.69
C ASN A 73 -18.53 12.72 -10.64
N GLY A 74 -17.19 12.91 -10.64
CA GLY A 74 -16.47 13.79 -9.72
C GLY A 74 -16.13 13.19 -8.36
N ARG A 75 -16.53 11.93 -8.08
CA ARG A 75 -16.18 11.24 -6.83
C ARG A 75 -14.72 10.78 -6.87
N LYS A 76 -14.01 10.91 -5.74
CA LYS A 76 -12.75 10.22 -5.54
C LYS A 76 -13.02 8.72 -5.42
N THR A 77 -12.21 7.89 -6.04
CA THR A 77 -12.34 6.44 -5.96
C THR A 77 -10.99 5.76 -6.16
N ARG A 78 -10.98 4.44 -6.06
CA ARG A 78 -9.83 3.55 -6.31
C ARG A 78 -10.32 2.27 -6.98
N HIS A 79 -9.53 1.71 -7.86
CA HIS A 79 -9.78 0.35 -8.32
C HIS A 79 -9.23 -0.65 -7.29
N PHE A 80 -10.06 -1.59 -6.88
CA PHE A 80 -9.67 -2.67 -5.96
C PHE A 80 -8.45 -3.46 -6.48
N GLU A 81 -8.41 -3.72 -7.78
CA GLU A 81 -7.31 -4.46 -8.38
C GLU A 81 -5.98 -3.68 -8.37
N ASP A 82 -5.99 -2.35 -8.42
CA ASP A 82 -4.79 -1.54 -8.25
C ASP A 82 -4.23 -1.66 -6.83
N ILE A 83 -5.11 -1.71 -5.83
CA ILE A 83 -4.73 -1.93 -4.42
C ILE A 83 -4.05 -3.30 -4.27
N VAL A 84 -4.65 -4.37 -4.82
CA VAL A 84 -4.09 -5.72 -4.81
C VAL A 84 -2.75 -5.78 -5.56
N SER A 85 -2.67 -5.09 -6.71
CA SER A 85 -1.46 -5.05 -7.53
C SER A 85 -0.29 -4.37 -6.80
N GLU A 86 -0.51 -3.24 -6.13
CA GLU A 86 0.54 -2.56 -5.37
C GLU A 86 1.03 -3.42 -4.19
N ILE A 87 0.13 -4.08 -3.45
CA ILE A 87 0.53 -5.02 -2.39
C ILE A 87 1.36 -6.18 -2.96
N THR A 88 0.96 -6.71 -4.11
CA THR A 88 1.67 -7.81 -4.78
C THR A 88 3.08 -7.38 -5.18
N GLY A 89 3.22 -6.21 -5.79
CA GLY A 89 4.53 -5.64 -6.16
C GLY A 89 5.39 -5.35 -4.95
N PHE A 90 4.81 -4.82 -3.86
CA PHE A 90 5.49 -4.62 -2.59
C PHE A 90 6.10 -5.93 -2.04
N VAL A 91 5.30 -7.01 -1.99
CA VAL A 91 5.79 -8.32 -1.52
C VAL A 91 6.87 -8.89 -2.44
N ARG A 92 6.70 -8.75 -3.78
CA ARG A 92 7.72 -9.19 -4.75
C ARG A 92 9.03 -8.44 -4.60
N ALA A 93 8.99 -7.11 -4.42
CA ALA A 93 10.17 -6.29 -4.19
C ALA A 93 10.94 -6.76 -2.94
N HIS A 94 10.23 -7.02 -1.84
CA HIS A 94 10.82 -7.54 -0.61
C HIS A 94 11.48 -8.91 -0.80
N ARG A 95 10.80 -9.82 -1.49
CA ARG A 95 11.36 -11.15 -1.80
C ARG A 95 12.62 -11.07 -2.66
N ALA A 96 12.60 -10.21 -3.69
CA ALA A 96 13.75 -10.02 -4.58
C ALA A 96 14.97 -9.45 -3.85
N GLU A 97 14.78 -8.61 -2.85
CA GLU A 97 15.85 -8.00 -2.07
C GLU A 97 16.18 -8.74 -0.76
N GLY A 98 15.51 -9.87 -0.46
CA GLY A 98 15.74 -10.64 0.76
C GLY A 98 15.38 -9.89 2.04
N THR A 99 14.41 -8.98 1.98
CA THR A 99 13.87 -8.20 3.10
C THR A 99 12.47 -8.69 3.47
N TRP A 100 11.86 -8.14 4.54
CA TRP A 100 10.59 -8.63 5.06
C TRP A 100 9.46 -7.61 4.87
N PRO A 101 8.32 -7.98 4.22
CA PRO A 101 7.12 -7.15 4.14
C PRO A 101 6.41 -7.16 5.50
N GLY A 102 6.53 -6.07 6.26
CA GLY A 102 6.08 -6.00 7.66
C GLY A 102 4.59 -5.77 7.84
N GLY A 103 3.88 -5.21 6.82
CA GLY A 103 2.44 -4.99 6.94
C GLY A 103 1.84 -4.18 5.81
N ILE A 104 0.53 -3.93 5.92
CA ILE A 104 -0.25 -3.10 5.02
C ILE A 104 -1.02 -2.04 5.81
N HIS A 105 -1.22 -0.87 5.22
CA HIS A 105 -1.96 0.26 5.77
C HIS A 105 -3.17 0.55 4.87
N ILE A 106 -4.38 0.23 5.35
CA ILE A 106 -5.60 0.20 4.54
C ILE A 106 -6.67 1.11 5.16
N GLU A 107 -7.43 1.78 4.30
CA GLU A 107 -8.67 2.48 4.65
C GLU A 107 -9.86 1.58 4.34
N LEU A 108 -10.56 1.13 5.37
CA LEU A 108 -11.70 0.22 5.23
C LEU A 108 -12.81 0.54 6.23
N THR A 109 -14.00 0.00 5.96
CA THR A 109 -15.15 0.05 6.87
C THR A 109 -15.89 -1.28 6.86
N GLY A 110 -16.60 -1.59 7.95
CA GLY A 110 -17.51 -2.72 8.02
C GLY A 110 -18.86 -2.50 7.30
N GLU A 111 -19.09 -1.28 6.79
CA GLU A 111 -20.30 -0.90 6.11
C GLU A 111 -20.28 -1.28 4.61
N ASN A 112 -21.47 -1.46 4.01
CA ASN A 112 -21.61 -1.75 2.59
C ASN A 112 -21.58 -0.46 1.75
N VAL A 113 -20.50 0.30 1.86
CA VAL A 113 -20.29 1.51 1.05
C VAL A 113 -19.89 1.15 -0.39
N THR A 114 -20.14 2.07 -1.32
CA THR A 114 -19.77 1.95 -2.74
C THR A 114 -18.73 3.00 -3.11
N GLU A 115 -17.62 3.06 -2.37
CA GLU A 115 -16.60 4.12 -2.50
C GLU A 115 -15.40 3.70 -3.36
N CYS A 116 -15.12 2.39 -3.48
CA CYS A 116 -14.08 1.82 -4.33
C CYS A 116 -14.68 0.91 -5.39
N LEU A 117 -14.10 0.95 -6.60
CA LEU A 117 -14.56 0.17 -7.77
C LEU A 117 -14.00 -1.26 -7.75
N GLY A 118 -14.74 -2.18 -8.36
CA GLY A 118 -14.31 -3.58 -8.53
C GLY A 118 -14.45 -4.42 -7.26
N GLY A 119 -13.59 -5.43 -7.13
CA GLY A 119 -13.71 -6.46 -6.11
C GLY A 119 -14.75 -7.51 -6.45
N GLY A 120 -15.01 -8.46 -5.54
CA GLY A 120 -15.92 -9.60 -5.77
C GLY A 120 -17.38 -9.23 -6.09
N GLU A 121 -17.81 -8.00 -5.80
CA GLU A 121 -19.14 -7.46 -6.16
C GLU A 121 -19.15 -6.77 -7.53
N GLY A 122 -17.98 -6.51 -8.12
CA GLY A 122 -17.87 -5.88 -9.44
C GLY A 122 -18.39 -4.44 -9.49
N LEU A 123 -18.24 -3.68 -8.40
CA LEU A 123 -18.72 -2.28 -8.34
C LEU A 123 -18.17 -1.45 -9.49
N SER A 124 -19.06 -0.75 -10.19
CA SER A 124 -18.79 0.11 -11.35
C SER A 124 -18.92 1.59 -11.00
N ASN A 125 -18.64 2.46 -11.97
CA ASN A 125 -18.83 3.90 -11.78
C ASN A 125 -20.29 4.30 -11.49
N ASP A 126 -21.26 3.54 -12.00
CA ASP A 126 -22.70 3.81 -11.79
C ASP A 126 -23.13 3.51 -10.35
N ASP A 127 -22.37 2.66 -9.65
CA ASP A 127 -22.66 2.28 -8.26
C ASP A 127 -22.15 3.29 -7.24
N LEU A 128 -21.17 4.14 -7.61
CA LEU A 128 -20.49 5.06 -6.67
C LEU A 128 -21.45 5.98 -5.92
N ASP A 129 -22.50 6.48 -6.57
CA ASP A 129 -23.48 7.40 -5.94
C ASP A 129 -24.51 6.69 -5.07
N THR A 130 -24.56 5.35 -5.08
CA THR A 130 -25.58 4.57 -4.36
C THR A 130 -25.36 4.66 -2.86
N ARG A 131 -24.11 4.53 -2.39
CA ARG A 131 -23.77 4.61 -0.95
C ARG A 131 -22.34 5.15 -0.74
N TYR A 132 -22.10 6.36 -1.22
CA TYR A 132 -20.83 7.07 -1.04
C TYR A 132 -20.91 7.94 0.22
N GLU A 133 -20.35 7.47 1.33
CA GLU A 133 -20.55 8.08 2.67
C GLU A 133 -19.30 8.78 3.21
N THR A 134 -18.12 8.53 2.64
CA THR A 134 -16.90 9.17 3.13
C THR A 134 -16.91 10.68 2.92
N VAL A 135 -16.38 11.39 3.91
CA VAL A 135 -16.13 12.86 3.85
C VAL A 135 -14.69 13.18 3.48
N CYS A 136 -13.83 12.19 3.33
CA CYS A 136 -12.41 12.35 3.04
C CYS A 136 -11.99 11.46 1.87
N ASP A 137 -11.46 10.28 2.14
CA ASP A 137 -10.93 9.36 1.14
C ASP A 137 -11.77 8.08 1.04
N PRO A 138 -11.93 7.49 -0.17
CA PRO A 138 -12.76 6.31 -0.39
C PRO A 138 -12.20 5.09 0.35
N ARG A 139 -13.11 4.33 0.98
CA ARG A 139 -12.80 3.15 1.81
C ARG A 139 -13.22 1.87 1.10
N LEU A 140 -12.51 0.78 1.36
CA LEU A 140 -13.00 -0.55 1.03
C LEU A 140 -14.21 -0.89 1.91
N ASN A 141 -15.26 -1.48 1.32
CA ASN A 141 -16.39 -2.02 2.06
C ASN A 141 -16.04 -3.36 2.74
N ALA A 142 -16.99 -3.90 3.52
CA ALA A 142 -16.77 -5.15 4.26
C ALA A 142 -16.34 -6.33 3.36
N ARG A 143 -16.97 -6.48 2.19
CA ARG A 143 -16.68 -7.55 1.23
C ARG A 143 -15.32 -7.41 0.57
N GLN A 144 -15.01 -6.21 0.07
CA GLN A 144 -13.71 -5.90 -0.49
C GLN A 144 -12.59 -6.10 0.55
N SER A 145 -12.84 -5.74 1.80
CA SER A 145 -11.89 -5.91 2.90
C SER A 145 -11.58 -7.38 3.19
N LEU A 146 -12.59 -8.24 3.18
CA LEU A 146 -12.41 -9.69 3.35
C LEU A 146 -11.71 -10.33 2.14
N ASP A 147 -12.09 -9.96 0.91
CA ASP A 147 -11.42 -10.43 -0.32
C ASP A 147 -9.93 -10.06 -0.30
N LEU A 148 -9.63 -8.80 0.04
CA LEU A 148 -8.25 -8.35 0.18
C LEU A 148 -7.47 -9.16 1.23
N ALA A 149 -8.07 -9.41 2.40
CA ALA A 149 -7.43 -10.17 3.47
C ALA A 149 -7.07 -11.60 3.02
N PHE A 150 -7.98 -12.28 2.30
CA PHE A 150 -7.71 -13.62 1.76
C PHE A 150 -6.62 -13.59 0.69
N ARG A 151 -6.65 -12.64 -0.25
CA ARG A 151 -5.62 -12.50 -1.29
C ARG A 151 -4.25 -12.22 -0.69
N VAL A 152 -4.16 -11.37 0.34
CA VAL A 152 -2.91 -11.10 1.06
C VAL A 152 -2.41 -12.35 1.78
N ALA A 153 -3.29 -13.11 2.44
CA ALA A 153 -2.92 -14.35 3.11
C ALA A 153 -2.35 -15.39 2.12
N GLU A 154 -2.97 -15.54 0.96
CA GLU A 154 -2.47 -16.40 -0.12
C GLU A 154 -1.12 -15.93 -0.66
N LEU A 155 -0.98 -14.62 -0.91
CA LEU A 155 0.25 -14.02 -1.38
C LEU A 155 1.43 -14.26 -0.42
N ILE A 156 1.20 -14.12 0.89
CA ILE A 156 2.25 -14.34 1.91
C ILE A 156 2.62 -15.84 2.01
N ARG A 157 1.64 -16.73 1.87
CA ARG A 157 1.85 -18.20 1.93
C ARG A 157 2.55 -18.76 0.68
N SER A 158 2.33 -18.17 -0.47
CA SER A 158 2.97 -18.62 -1.72
C SER A 158 4.49 -18.41 -1.62
N LYS A 159 5.27 -19.48 -1.82
CA LYS A 159 6.74 -19.49 -1.73
C LYS A 159 7.40 -19.15 -3.08
N ASN A 160 6.74 -18.39 -3.96
CA ASN A 160 7.33 -18.03 -5.26
C ASN A 160 8.00 -16.68 -5.21
#